data_97b111816b456da3861f226ed918b327
#
_entry.id   97b111816b456da3861f226ed918b327
#
_cell.length_a   1.000
_cell.length_b   1.000
_cell.length_c   1.000
_cell.angle_alpha   90.00
_cell.angle_beta   90.00
_cell.angle_gamma   90.00
#
_symmetry.space_group_name_H-M   'P 1'
#
loop_
_entity.id
_entity.type
_entity.pdbx_description
1 polymer ?
#
loop_
_entity_poly.entity_id
_entity_poly.type
_entity_poly.pdbx_seq_one_letter_code
_entity_poly.pdbx_strand_id
1 'polypeptide(L)'
;MALKKYNPTTPGQRQLVMVDRSALYKGKPVKALTEGKQSNGGRNNLGRTTVRFRGGGHKQSYRIVDFKRGKVDAPATVERLEYDPNRTAFIALIKYQDGELAYILAPQRLKAGDTVVSGERVDVKPGNTMPMRSMPVGMIIHNVEMKPGKGGQIARSAGTYAQLVGRDQGYALLRLSSGELRMVRSECRATIGAVSNPDQQNIVIGKAGRSRWLGRRPSVRGVAMNPIDHPHGGGEGRTSGGRHPVTPWGKPTKGRKTRHNKAADRLIVRRRHKR
;
A
#
# COMPACT_ATOMS: atom_id res chain seq x y z
N MET A 1 3.55 -12.07 -12.15
CA MET A 1 4.67 -12.76 -11.48
C MET A 1 4.17 -14.07 -10.94
N ALA A 2 5.02 -15.08 -10.87
CA ALA A 2 4.60 -16.40 -10.39
C ALA A 2 4.68 -16.48 -8.86
N LEU A 3 3.83 -17.31 -8.26
CA LEU A 3 3.93 -17.70 -6.87
C LEU A 3 4.90 -18.89 -6.75
N LYS A 4 5.84 -18.80 -5.80
CA LYS A 4 6.77 -19.86 -5.47
C LYS A 4 6.22 -20.68 -4.30
N LYS A 5 5.96 -21.96 -4.56
CA LYS A 5 5.67 -22.96 -3.53
C LYS A 5 6.95 -23.68 -3.13
N TYR A 6 6.99 -24.21 -1.94
CA TYR A 6 8.16 -24.93 -1.41
C TYR A 6 7.79 -26.38 -1.10
N ASN A 7 8.77 -27.26 -1.20
CA ASN A 7 8.59 -28.66 -0.80
C ASN A 7 8.25 -28.75 0.69
N PRO A 8 7.34 -29.64 1.10
CA PRO A 8 6.86 -29.74 2.48
C PRO A 8 7.84 -30.50 3.38
N THR A 9 9.12 -30.13 3.36
CA THR A 9 10.18 -30.77 4.14
C THR A 9 10.12 -30.48 5.64
N THR A 10 9.49 -29.36 6.00
CA THR A 10 9.28 -28.95 7.41
C THR A 10 7.87 -28.38 7.59
N PRO A 11 7.31 -28.41 8.83
CA PRO A 11 5.99 -27.80 9.10
C PRO A 11 5.88 -26.35 8.64
N GLY A 12 6.94 -25.55 8.77
CA GLY A 12 6.95 -24.15 8.35
C GLY A 12 7.03 -23.92 6.84
N GLN A 13 7.41 -24.95 6.05
CA GLN A 13 7.46 -24.90 4.59
C GLN A 13 6.24 -25.53 3.93
N ARG A 14 5.53 -26.42 4.62
CA ARG A 14 4.38 -27.17 4.09
C ARG A 14 3.33 -26.29 3.43
N GLN A 15 3.02 -25.15 4.01
CA GLN A 15 2.01 -24.22 3.51
C GLN A 15 2.61 -22.91 2.99
N LEU A 16 3.93 -22.84 2.87
CA LEU A 16 4.61 -21.61 2.47
C LEU A 16 4.36 -21.31 1.00
N VAL A 17 3.80 -20.13 0.74
CA VAL A 17 3.67 -19.58 -0.62
C VAL A 17 4.20 -18.16 -0.60
N MET A 18 5.18 -17.88 -1.45
CA MET A 18 5.81 -16.55 -1.56
C MET A 18 5.74 -16.05 -3.00
N VAL A 19 5.82 -14.74 -3.16
CA VAL A 19 6.00 -14.16 -4.50
C VAL A 19 7.40 -14.47 -4.99
N ASP A 20 7.53 -14.91 -6.24
CA ASP A 20 8.82 -15.05 -6.90
C ASP A 20 9.45 -13.68 -7.17
N ARG A 21 10.69 -13.52 -6.74
CA ARG A 21 11.48 -12.29 -6.86
C ARG A 21 12.71 -12.48 -7.74
N SER A 22 12.77 -13.56 -8.51
CA SER A 22 13.93 -13.90 -9.33
C SER A 22 14.25 -12.83 -10.36
N ALA A 23 13.21 -12.19 -10.93
CA ALA A 23 13.32 -11.12 -11.92
C ALA A 23 13.69 -9.74 -11.33
N LEU A 24 13.76 -9.60 -10.01
CA LEU A 24 14.14 -8.35 -9.36
C LEU A 24 15.64 -8.27 -9.13
N TYR A 25 16.15 -7.05 -9.13
CA TYR A 25 17.54 -6.79 -8.77
C TYR A 25 17.84 -7.27 -7.35
N LYS A 26 18.94 -8.02 -7.21
CA LYS A 26 19.34 -8.68 -5.95
C LYS A 26 20.40 -7.89 -5.17
N GLY A 27 20.94 -6.84 -5.76
CA GLY A 27 21.97 -6.01 -5.14
C GLY A 27 21.44 -5.03 -4.10
N LYS A 28 22.34 -4.18 -3.60
CA LYS A 28 21.99 -3.15 -2.61
C LYS A 28 21.25 -1.98 -3.29
N PRO A 29 20.33 -1.31 -2.56
CA PRO A 29 19.71 -0.10 -3.07
C PRO A 29 20.71 1.06 -3.19
N VAL A 30 20.36 2.09 -3.93
CA VAL A 30 21.16 3.31 -4.05
C VAL A 30 21.24 4.00 -2.68
N LYS A 31 22.45 4.16 -2.16
CA LYS A 31 22.68 4.68 -0.79
C LYS A 31 22.12 6.09 -0.60
N ALA A 32 22.32 6.97 -1.59
CA ALA A 32 21.82 8.35 -1.55
C ALA A 32 20.28 8.46 -1.48
N LEU A 33 19.56 7.43 -1.95
CA LEU A 33 18.11 7.35 -1.93
C LEU A 33 17.56 6.47 -0.79
N THR A 34 18.38 6.23 0.25
CA THR A 34 17.99 5.41 1.40
C THR A 34 18.27 6.09 2.72
N GLU A 35 17.33 5.96 3.65
CA GLU A 35 17.42 6.46 5.01
C GLU A 35 17.30 5.34 6.03
N GLY A 36 17.90 5.52 7.20
CA GLY A 36 17.71 4.63 8.35
C GLY A 36 16.27 4.71 8.86
N LYS A 37 15.62 3.55 9.04
CA LYS A 37 14.28 3.48 9.61
C LYS A 37 14.33 2.91 11.02
N GLN A 38 14.06 3.77 12.00
CA GLN A 38 13.87 3.33 13.38
C GLN A 38 12.45 2.77 13.57
N SER A 39 12.34 1.73 14.42
CA SER A 39 11.05 1.16 14.82
C SER A 39 10.70 1.70 16.20
N ASN A 40 9.58 2.42 16.29
CA ASN A 40 9.06 2.91 17.57
C ASN A 40 8.19 1.86 18.32
N GLY A 41 8.05 0.66 17.78
CA GLY A 41 7.31 -0.42 18.43
C GLY A 41 5.83 -0.11 18.72
N GLY A 42 5.21 0.78 17.95
CA GLY A 42 3.83 1.23 18.15
C GLY A 42 3.64 2.26 19.26
N ARG A 43 4.72 2.91 19.71
CA ARG A 43 4.70 3.99 20.70
C ARG A 43 4.54 5.35 20.01
N ASN A 44 3.90 6.27 20.69
CA ASN A 44 3.81 7.68 20.29
C ASN A 44 5.02 8.48 20.79
N ASN A 45 5.00 9.81 20.61
CA ASN A 45 6.04 10.72 21.09
C ASN A 45 6.18 10.75 22.62
N LEU A 46 5.13 10.38 23.38
CA LEU A 46 5.14 10.26 24.85
C LEU A 46 5.57 8.86 25.33
N GLY A 47 6.01 7.96 24.44
CA GLY A 47 6.39 6.59 24.78
C GLY A 47 5.21 5.64 25.09
N ARG A 48 3.97 6.11 24.99
CA ARG A 48 2.77 5.29 25.25
C ARG A 48 2.42 4.44 24.04
N THR A 49 2.04 3.18 24.27
CA THR A 49 1.59 2.27 23.21
C THR A 49 0.23 2.71 22.65
N THR A 50 0.24 3.23 21.43
CA THR A 50 -0.97 3.62 20.68
C THR A 50 -1.40 2.55 19.68
N VAL A 51 -0.46 1.74 19.18
CA VAL A 51 -0.71 0.60 18.30
C VAL A 51 -0.14 -0.66 18.94
N ARG A 52 -1.03 -1.56 19.40
CA ARG A 52 -0.64 -2.80 20.05
C ARG A 52 -0.03 -3.81 19.05
N PHE A 53 0.68 -4.79 19.56
CA PHE A 53 1.22 -5.93 18.81
C PHE A 53 2.16 -5.53 17.67
N ARG A 54 2.90 -4.44 17.85
CA ARG A 54 3.96 -3.98 16.96
C ARG A 54 5.31 -4.02 17.68
N GLY A 55 6.36 -4.33 16.95
CA GLY A 55 7.73 -4.29 17.45
C GLY A 55 8.54 -5.54 17.06
N GLY A 56 9.84 -5.45 17.26
CA GLY A 56 10.78 -6.44 16.74
C GLY A 56 10.83 -6.43 15.20
N GLY A 57 11.26 -7.54 14.62
CA GLY A 57 11.39 -7.69 13.19
C GLY A 57 12.77 -7.29 12.66
N HIS A 58 12.99 -7.50 11.37
CA HIS A 58 14.24 -7.15 10.71
C HIS A 58 14.42 -5.64 10.62
N LYS A 59 15.65 -5.17 10.82
CA LYS A 59 16.05 -3.78 10.52
C LYS A 59 15.79 -3.48 9.04
N GLN A 60 15.18 -2.34 8.76
CA GLN A 60 14.82 -1.93 7.42
C GLN A 60 15.39 -0.54 7.12
N SER A 61 15.88 -0.34 5.90
CA SER A 61 16.16 0.98 5.37
C SER A 61 14.92 1.47 4.59
N TYR A 62 14.58 2.73 4.76
CA TYR A 62 13.52 3.36 3.97
C TYR A 62 14.09 3.77 2.61
N ARG A 63 13.31 3.56 1.52
CA ARG A 63 13.63 4.06 0.19
C ARG A 63 12.82 5.33 -0.04
N ILE A 64 13.52 6.39 -0.40
CA ILE A 64 12.90 7.67 -0.78
C ILE A 64 12.30 7.47 -2.16
N VAL A 65 10.96 7.41 -2.22
CA VAL A 65 10.22 7.21 -3.46
C VAL A 65 9.57 8.52 -3.87
N ASP A 66 9.78 8.92 -5.12
CA ASP A 66 9.14 10.09 -5.70
C ASP A 66 7.66 9.82 -6.00
N PHE A 67 6.80 10.25 -5.10
CA PHE A 67 5.35 10.20 -5.28
C PHE A 67 4.80 11.42 -6.02
N LYS A 68 5.59 12.48 -6.17
CA LYS A 68 5.15 13.72 -6.81
C LYS A 68 5.38 13.72 -8.32
N ARG A 69 6.45 13.02 -8.76
CA ARG A 69 6.88 13.03 -10.16
C ARG A 69 7.08 14.46 -10.66
N GLY A 70 7.86 15.21 -9.90
CA GLY A 70 7.98 16.67 -10.04
C GLY A 70 8.78 17.13 -11.26
N LYS A 71 9.69 16.32 -11.81
CA LYS A 71 10.40 16.61 -13.06
C LYS A 71 9.44 16.45 -14.23
N VAL A 72 8.99 17.58 -14.76
CA VAL A 72 8.02 17.66 -15.87
C VAL A 72 8.79 17.65 -17.18
N ASP A 73 8.26 16.93 -18.19
CA ASP A 73 8.76 16.80 -19.56
C ASP A 73 10.22 16.29 -19.66
N ALA A 74 10.71 15.68 -18.57
CA ALA A 74 12.02 15.03 -18.52
C ALA A 74 11.85 13.52 -18.68
N PRO A 75 12.28 12.93 -19.79
CA PRO A 75 12.27 11.47 -19.94
C PRO A 75 13.30 10.83 -19.02
N ALA A 76 12.91 9.70 -18.43
CA ALA A 76 13.77 8.88 -17.59
C ALA A 76 13.72 7.43 -18.04
N THR A 77 14.86 6.76 -18.06
CA THR A 77 14.96 5.34 -18.38
C THR A 77 14.90 4.50 -17.11
N VAL A 78 14.15 3.41 -17.14
CA VAL A 78 14.10 2.43 -16.05
C VAL A 78 15.37 1.61 -16.07
N GLU A 79 16.22 1.74 -15.07
CA GLU A 79 17.44 0.93 -14.94
C GLU A 79 17.15 -0.48 -14.46
N ARG A 80 16.33 -0.59 -13.41
CA ARG A 80 16.02 -1.88 -12.77
C ARG A 80 14.79 -1.82 -11.89
N LEU A 81 14.22 -3.01 -11.60
CA LEU A 81 13.15 -3.19 -10.63
C LEU A 81 13.73 -3.75 -9.32
N GLU A 82 13.31 -3.20 -8.19
CA GLU A 82 13.81 -3.58 -6.87
C GLU A 82 12.68 -3.98 -5.91
N TYR A 83 13.03 -4.83 -4.95
CA TYR A 83 12.21 -5.14 -3.80
C TYR A 83 12.35 -4.05 -2.72
N ASP A 84 11.23 -3.53 -2.20
CA ASP A 84 11.22 -2.63 -1.05
C ASP A 84 10.57 -3.32 0.16
N PRO A 85 11.27 -3.50 1.30
CA PRO A 85 10.71 -4.09 2.50
C PRO A 85 9.67 -3.20 3.21
N ASN A 86 9.55 -1.93 2.83
CA ASN A 86 8.64 -0.97 3.46
C ASN A 86 7.24 -0.96 2.83
N ARG A 87 7.10 -1.56 1.65
CA ARG A 87 5.83 -1.62 0.91
C ARG A 87 5.65 -2.96 0.23
N THR A 88 4.42 -3.25 -0.14
CA THR A 88 4.07 -4.50 -0.83
C THR A 88 4.32 -4.43 -2.33
N ALA A 89 4.30 -3.23 -2.92
CA ALA A 89 4.62 -2.96 -4.31
C ALA A 89 6.13 -3.03 -4.54
N PHE A 90 6.55 -3.37 -5.76
CA PHE A 90 7.93 -3.17 -6.20
C PHE A 90 8.18 -1.72 -6.56
N ILE A 91 9.44 -1.32 -6.56
CA ILE A 91 9.90 0.00 -6.97
C ILE A 91 10.79 -0.13 -8.20
N ALA A 92 10.81 0.90 -9.02
CA ALA A 92 11.70 1.01 -10.16
C ALA A 92 12.71 2.12 -9.90
N LEU A 93 13.97 1.84 -10.13
CA LEU A 93 15.01 2.86 -10.21
C LEU A 93 14.98 3.44 -11.61
N ILE A 94 14.78 4.74 -11.72
CA ILE A 94 14.81 5.48 -12.97
C ILE A 94 16.00 6.44 -12.99
N LYS A 95 16.56 6.63 -14.18
CA LYS A 95 17.63 7.58 -14.43
C LYS A 95 17.16 8.62 -15.44
N TYR A 96 17.17 9.87 -15.05
CA TYR A 96 16.90 10.98 -15.93
C TYR A 96 18.07 11.27 -16.87
N GLN A 97 17.82 12.02 -17.93
CA GLN A 97 18.87 12.39 -18.91
C GLN A 97 20.01 13.20 -18.29
N ASP A 98 19.73 13.99 -17.25
CA ASP A 98 20.73 14.73 -16.47
C ASP A 98 21.55 13.87 -15.50
N GLY A 99 21.32 12.54 -15.49
CA GLY A 99 22.01 11.59 -14.62
C GLY A 99 21.41 11.45 -13.23
N GLU A 100 20.39 12.24 -12.85
CA GLU A 100 19.73 12.09 -11.55
C GLU A 100 18.97 10.78 -11.46
N LEU A 101 19.11 10.11 -10.31
CA LEU A 101 18.41 8.86 -10.00
C LEU A 101 17.20 9.12 -9.10
N ALA A 102 16.10 8.43 -9.34
CA ALA A 102 14.94 8.46 -8.47
C ALA A 102 14.26 7.09 -8.37
N TYR A 103 13.64 6.79 -7.23
CA TYR A 103 12.75 5.64 -7.13
C TYR A 103 11.31 6.04 -7.41
N ILE A 104 10.60 5.23 -8.17
CA ILE A 104 9.16 5.35 -8.40
C ILE A 104 8.45 4.05 -8.04
N LEU A 105 7.12 4.09 -7.86
CA LEU A 105 6.33 2.85 -7.81
C LEU A 105 6.38 2.18 -9.18
N ALA A 106 6.74 0.90 -9.22
CA ALA A 106 6.72 0.15 -10.45
C ALA A 106 5.27 -0.24 -10.80
N PRO A 107 4.73 0.16 -11.95
CA PRO A 107 3.48 -0.41 -12.46
C PRO A 107 3.68 -1.82 -12.98
N GLN A 108 2.57 -2.52 -13.20
CA GLN A 108 2.58 -3.80 -13.90
C GLN A 108 3.10 -3.60 -15.33
N ARG A 109 3.82 -4.61 -15.83
CA ARG A 109 4.41 -4.67 -17.20
C ARG A 109 5.58 -3.71 -17.45
N LEU A 110 5.98 -2.88 -16.49
CA LEU A 110 7.20 -2.07 -16.62
C LEU A 110 8.43 -2.99 -16.58
N LYS A 111 9.38 -2.75 -17.49
CA LYS A 111 10.63 -3.48 -17.59
C LYS A 111 11.84 -2.54 -17.52
N ALA A 112 13.01 -3.11 -17.24
CA ALA A 112 14.27 -2.38 -17.41
C ALA A 112 14.45 -2.00 -18.89
N GLY A 113 14.91 -0.78 -19.14
CA GLY A 113 15.05 -0.19 -20.49
C GLY A 113 13.82 0.63 -20.94
N ASP A 114 12.67 0.47 -20.29
CA ASP A 114 11.49 1.29 -20.64
C ASP A 114 11.73 2.76 -20.28
N THR A 115 11.13 3.65 -21.07
CA THR A 115 11.16 5.10 -20.81
C THR A 115 9.87 5.54 -20.14
N VAL A 116 9.99 6.36 -19.11
CA VAL A 116 8.86 6.95 -18.37
C VAL A 116 8.98 8.47 -18.33
N VAL A 117 7.87 9.16 -18.55
CA VAL A 117 7.80 10.62 -18.58
C VAL A 117 6.69 11.12 -17.65
N SER A 118 6.90 12.28 -17.07
CA SER A 118 5.88 13.03 -16.34
C SER A 118 5.67 14.35 -17.06
N GLY A 119 4.45 14.67 -17.49
CA GLY A 119 4.17 15.88 -18.25
C GLY A 119 2.70 16.27 -18.18
N GLU A 120 2.32 17.33 -18.92
CA GLU A 120 0.94 17.76 -19.03
C GLU A 120 0.15 16.85 -19.99
N ARG A 121 0.76 16.47 -21.09
CA ARG A 121 0.24 15.48 -22.06
C ARG A 121 1.38 14.57 -22.48
N VAL A 122 1.30 13.32 -22.11
CA VAL A 122 2.30 12.30 -22.45
C VAL A 122 1.61 11.06 -23.00
N ASP A 123 2.36 10.22 -23.70
CA ASP A 123 1.86 8.96 -24.23
C ASP A 123 1.19 8.10 -23.15
N VAL A 124 0.16 7.36 -23.55
CA VAL A 124 -0.56 6.43 -22.68
C VAL A 124 0.24 5.14 -22.53
N LYS A 125 1.35 5.21 -21.77
CA LYS A 125 2.22 4.07 -21.44
C LYS A 125 2.29 3.83 -19.94
N PRO A 126 2.39 2.58 -19.45
CA PRO A 126 2.55 2.29 -18.04
C PRO A 126 3.76 3.02 -17.43
N GLY A 127 3.56 3.72 -16.31
CA GLY A 127 4.61 4.49 -15.65
C GLY A 127 4.63 5.98 -15.99
N ASN A 128 4.00 6.40 -17.09
CA ASN A 128 3.84 7.82 -17.42
C ASN A 128 2.85 8.49 -16.48
N THR A 129 3.11 9.75 -16.15
CA THR A 129 2.33 10.53 -15.19
C THR A 129 1.84 11.82 -15.84
N MET A 130 0.55 12.11 -15.70
CA MET A 130 -0.06 13.36 -16.19
C MET A 130 -1.24 13.76 -15.31
N PRO A 131 -1.76 15.00 -15.42
CA PRO A 131 -3.00 15.39 -14.79
C PRO A 131 -4.19 14.58 -15.34
N MET A 132 -5.15 14.26 -14.49
CA MET A 132 -6.31 13.45 -14.90
C MET A 132 -7.19 14.14 -15.93
N ARG A 133 -7.09 15.48 -16.06
CA ARG A 133 -7.76 16.24 -17.15
C ARG A 133 -7.28 15.83 -18.53
N SER A 134 -6.03 15.42 -18.66
CA SER A 134 -5.42 15.03 -19.93
C SER A 134 -5.54 13.53 -20.24
N MET A 135 -5.95 12.70 -19.25
CA MET A 135 -6.05 11.25 -19.42
C MET A 135 -7.34 10.84 -20.14
N PRO A 136 -7.31 9.83 -21.01
CA PRO A 136 -8.53 9.23 -21.57
C PRO A 136 -9.43 8.64 -20.46
N VAL A 137 -10.74 8.74 -20.64
CA VAL A 137 -11.73 8.09 -19.78
C VAL A 137 -11.63 6.57 -19.95
N GLY A 138 -11.90 5.82 -18.88
CA GLY A 138 -11.76 4.37 -18.85
C GLY A 138 -10.39 3.87 -18.41
N MET A 139 -9.38 4.73 -18.34
CA MET A 139 -8.00 4.35 -18.01
C MET A 139 -7.85 3.82 -16.59
N ILE A 140 -6.98 2.81 -16.48
CA ILE A 140 -6.49 2.28 -15.20
C ILE A 140 -5.27 3.11 -14.79
N ILE A 141 -5.33 3.65 -13.57
CA ILE A 141 -4.32 4.55 -13.01
C ILE A 141 -3.98 4.16 -11.58
N HIS A 142 -2.82 4.59 -11.13
CA HIS A 142 -2.36 4.42 -9.74
C HIS A 142 -1.62 5.67 -9.26
N ASN A 143 -1.13 5.66 -8.02
CA ASN A 143 -0.39 6.78 -7.42
C ASN A 143 -1.13 8.12 -7.60
N VAL A 144 -2.44 8.13 -7.36
CA VAL A 144 -3.30 9.28 -7.62
C VAL A 144 -3.17 10.30 -6.50
N GLU A 145 -3.01 11.57 -6.85
CA GLU A 145 -3.06 12.67 -5.91
C GLU A 145 -4.49 12.95 -5.43
N MET A 146 -4.61 13.46 -4.21
CA MET A 146 -5.88 13.98 -3.67
C MET A 146 -5.96 15.51 -3.68
N LYS A 147 -4.81 16.17 -3.75
CA LYS A 147 -4.66 17.62 -3.92
C LYS A 147 -3.50 17.85 -4.89
N PRO A 148 -3.61 18.82 -5.81
CA PRO A 148 -2.54 19.10 -6.77
C PRO A 148 -1.20 19.35 -6.06
N GLY A 149 -0.12 18.77 -6.56
CA GLY A 149 1.26 18.94 -6.08
C GLY A 149 1.58 18.27 -4.73
N LYS A 150 0.60 17.61 -4.08
CA LYS A 150 0.86 16.93 -2.79
C LYS A 150 1.58 15.60 -2.95
N GLY A 151 1.56 15.02 -4.13
CA GLY A 151 2.03 13.66 -4.40
C GLY A 151 0.95 12.61 -4.23
N GLY A 152 1.15 11.47 -4.88
CA GLY A 152 0.18 10.39 -4.93
C GLY A 152 -0.14 9.80 -3.54
N GLN A 153 -1.42 9.56 -3.28
CA GLN A 153 -1.93 9.03 -2.02
C GLN A 153 -2.85 7.82 -2.19
N ILE A 154 -3.56 7.72 -3.31
CA ILE A 154 -4.49 6.64 -3.62
C ILE A 154 -3.81 5.60 -4.52
N ALA A 155 -4.17 4.32 -4.36
CA ALA A 155 -3.69 3.20 -5.17
C ALA A 155 -2.15 3.09 -5.24
N ARG A 156 -1.50 2.86 -4.08
CA ARG A 156 -0.04 2.70 -3.97
C ARG A 156 0.40 1.30 -3.52
N SER A 157 -0.52 0.49 -3.02
CA SER A 157 -0.22 -0.87 -2.57
C SER A 157 -0.16 -1.84 -3.73
N ALA A 158 0.49 -2.99 -3.53
CA ALA A 158 0.59 -4.05 -4.54
C ALA A 158 -0.76 -4.39 -5.19
N GLY A 159 -0.78 -4.46 -6.51
CA GLY A 159 -1.95 -4.83 -7.30
C GLY A 159 -3.10 -3.82 -7.31
N THR A 160 -3.02 -2.72 -6.56
CA THR A 160 -4.11 -1.73 -6.50
C THR A 160 -4.12 -0.81 -7.71
N TYR A 161 -5.30 -0.33 -8.03
CA TYR A 161 -5.53 0.64 -9.10
C TYR A 161 -6.80 1.45 -8.81
N ALA A 162 -6.98 2.52 -9.54
CA ALA A 162 -8.23 3.24 -9.69
C ALA A 162 -8.56 3.33 -11.18
N GLN A 163 -9.84 3.39 -11.52
CA GLN A 163 -10.29 3.60 -12.90
C GLN A 163 -10.86 5.00 -13.03
N LEU A 164 -10.41 5.75 -14.04
CA LEU A 164 -11.01 7.03 -14.40
C LEU A 164 -12.32 6.78 -15.16
N VAL A 165 -13.44 7.01 -14.49
CA VAL A 165 -14.77 6.71 -15.05
C VAL A 165 -15.32 7.87 -15.89
N GLY A 166 -15.01 9.10 -15.49
CA GLY A 166 -15.49 10.29 -16.16
C GLY A 166 -14.83 11.56 -15.63
N ARG A 167 -15.15 12.68 -16.24
CA ARG A 167 -14.73 14.01 -15.81
C ARG A 167 -15.92 14.95 -15.95
N ASP A 168 -16.13 15.77 -14.93
CA ASP A 168 -17.19 16.75 -14.91
C ASP A 168 -16.82 17.93 -14.01
N GLN A 169 -17.17 19.15 -14.39
CA GLN A 169 -17.04 20.39 -13.62
C GLN A 169 -15.68 20.55 -12.91
N GLY A 170 -14.57 20.22 -13.58
CA GLY A 170 -13.22 20.31 -13.01
C GLY A 170 -12.83 19.17 -12.06
N TYR A 171 -13.68 18.14 -11.94
CA TYR A 171 -13.41 16.92 -11.17
C TYR A 171 -13.27 15.70 -12.08
N ALA A 172 -12.43 14.78 -11.66
CA ALA A 172 -12.31 13.43 -12.20
C ALA A 172 -13.06 12.45 -11.29
N LEU A 173 -13.93 11.62 -11.86
CA LEU A 173 -14.66 10.59 -11.16
C LEU A 173 -13.85 9.28 -11.19
N LEU A 174 -13.43 8.82 -10.04
CA LEU A 174 -12.61 7.64 -9.87
C LEU A 174 -13.37 6.49 -9.23
N ARG A 175 -13.31 5.32 -9.85
CA ARG A 175 -13.70 4.05 -9.25
C ARG A 175 -12.49 3.41 -8.61
N LEU A 176 -12.49 3.31 -7.28
CA LEU A 176 -11.42 2.70 -6.51
C LEU A 176 -11.56 1.16 -6.50
N SER A 177 -10.47 0.46 -6.21
CA SER A 177 -10.46 -1.01 -6.06
C SER A 177 -11.43 -1.52 -4.98
N SER A 178 -11.83 -0.67 -4.04
CA SER A 178 -12.87 -0.97 -3.04
C SER A 178 -14.30 -0.90 -3.56
N GLY A 179 -14.50 -0.43 -4.81
CA GLY A 179 -15.82 -0.15 -5.38
C GLY A 179 -16.39 1.24 -5.07
N GLU A 180 -15.70 2.04 -4.23
CA GLU A 180 -16.09 3.43 -3.98
C GLU A 180 -15.93 4.28 -5.23
N LEU A 181 -16.95 5.08 -5.56
CA LEU A 181 -16.86 6.16 -6.56
C LEU A 181 -16.59 7.48 -5.86
N ARG A 182 -15.51 8.11 -6.23
CA ARG A 182 -15.01 9.33 -5.59
C ARG A 182 -14.59 10.38 -6.60
N MET A 183 -14.92 11.63 -6.31
CA MET A 183 -14.45 12.81 -7.07
C MET A 183 -13.09 13.25 -6.52
N VAL A 184 -12.21 13.63 -7.44
CA VAL A 184 -10.90 14.25 -7.17
C VAL A 184 -10.73 15.37 -8.20
N ARG A 185 -10.07 16.47 -7.84
CA ARG A 185 -9.81 17.56 -8.79
C ARG A 185 -9.09 17.01 -10.03
N SER A 186 -9.52 17.41 -11.22
CA SER A 186 -8.97 16.91 -12.49
C SER A 186 -7.52 17.36 -12.75
N GLU A 187 -7.05 18.41 -12.08
CA GLU A 187 -5.65 18.87 -12.06
C GLU A 187 -4.71 17.90 -11.32
N CYS A 188 -5.25 17.08 -10.41
CA CYS A 188 -4.45 16.09 -9.70
C CYS A 188 -3.80 15.13 -10.67
N ARG A 189 -2.51 14.84 -10.43
CA ARG A 189 -1.74 13.91 -11.23
C ARG A 189 -2.00 12.47 -10.83
N ALA A 190 -1.86 11.58 -11.79
CA ALA A 190 -1.89 10.14 -11.58
C ALA A 190 -0.92 9.45 -12.54
N THR A 191 -0.52 8.24 -12.22
CA THR A 191 0.37 7.41 -13.05
C THR A 191 -0.45 6.34 -13.76
N ILE A 192 -0.19 6.13 -15.05
CA ILE A 192 -0.89 5.16 -15.89
C ILE A 192 -0.50 3.74 -15.50
N GLY A 193 -1.49 2.85 -15.47
CA GLY A 193 -1.34 1.43 -15.15
C GLY A 193 -1.76 1.06 -13.73
N ALA A 194 -1.76 -0.23 -13.41
CA ALA A 194 -1.95 -0.78 -12.07
C ALA A 194 -0.60 -0.99 -11.37
N VAL A 195 -0.57 -0.96 -10.05
CA VAL A 195 0.64 -1.22 -9.26
C VAL A 195 1.10 -2.66 -9.43
N SER A 196 2.41 -2.89 -9.46
CA SER A 196 3.04 -4.21 -9.53
C SER A 196 2.66 -5.17 -8.40
N ASN A 197 3.05 -6.44 -8.54
CA ASN A 197 2.93 -7.47 -7.52
C ASN A 197 1.48 -7.80 -7.09
N PRO A 198 0.54 -8.07 -8.00
CA PRO A 198 -0.85 -8.39 -7.64
C PRO A 198 -0.96 -9.66 -6.77
N ASP A 199 -0.03 -10.60 -6.92
CA ASP A 199 0.00 -11.88 -6.20
C ASP A 199 0.38 -11.75 -4.72
N GLN A 200 0.71 -10.55 -4.25
CA GLN A 200 1.00 -10.29 -2.83
C GLN A 200 -0.16 -10.70 -1.89
N GLN A 201 -1.39 -10.65 -2.35
CA GLN A 201 -2.56 -11.07 -1.58
C GLN A 201 -2.62 -12.60 -1.39
N ASN A 202 -1.98 -13.37 -2.26
CA ASN A 202 -2.03 -14.84 -2.30
C ASN A 202 -0.88 -15.49 -1.50
N ILE A 203 -0.02 -14.70 -0.84
CA ILE A 203 1.07 -15.24 -0.03
C ILE A 203 0.56 -15.91 1.23
N VAL A 204 1.19 -17.02 1.59
CA VAL A 204 0.97 -17.73 2.86
C VAL A 204 2.29 -17.75 3.62
N ILE A 205 2.29 -17.15 4.81
CA ILE A 205 3.51 -16.95 5.61
C ILE A 205 4.07 -18.27 6.16
N GLY A 206 3.23 -19.27 6.40
CA GLY A 206 3.59 -20.63 6.76
C GLY A 206 3.96 -20.86 8.23
N LYS A 207 4.52 -19.87 8.95
CA LYS A 207 4.89 -20.00 10.37
C LYS A 207 4.79 -18.69 11.13
N ALA A 208 4.53 -18.77 12.43
CA ALA A 208 4.43 -17.61 13.34
C ALA A 208 5.73 -16.79 13.42
N GLY A 209 6.90 -17.47 13.36
CA GLY A 209 8.20 -16.79 13.36
C GLY A 209 8.37 -15.80 12.21
N ARG A 210 7.79 -16.06 11.03
CA ARG A 210 7.82 -15.13 9.90
C ARG A 210 7.01 -13.86 10.18
N SER A 211 5.87 -13.98 10.88
CA SER A 211 5.12 -12.82 11.36
C SER A 211 5.96 -11.97 12.32
N ARG A 212 6.76 -12.63 13.19
CA ARG A 212 7.70 -11.94 14.09
C ARG A 212 8.78 -11.18 13.31
N TRP A 213 9.34 -11.76 12.27
CA TRP A 213 10.30 -11.08 11.39
C TRP A 213 9.72 -9.85 10.70
N LEU A 214 8.42 -9.83 10.43
CA LEU A 214 7.69 -8.69 9.87
C LEU A 214 7.30 -7.65 10.93
N GLY A 215 7.74 -7.81 12.19
CA GLY A 215 7.44 -6.87 13.27
C GLY A 215 6.04 -7.02 13.88
N ARG A 216 5.36 -8.14 13.62
CA ARG A 216 4.06 -8.47 14.24
C ARG A 216 4.28 -9.31 15.49
N ARG A 217 3.86 -8.80 16.64
CA ARG A 217 3.88 -9.53 17.90
C ARG A 217 2.63 -10.40 18.04
N PRO A 218 2.66 -11.47 18.82
CA PRO A 218 1.49 -12.27 19.14
C PRO A 218 0.38 -11.42 19.75
N SER A 219 -0.87 -11.78 19.48
CA SER A 219 -2.04 -11.16 20.09
C SER A 219 -2.86 -12.21 20.82
N VAL A 220 -3.27 -11.88 22.05
CA VAL A 220 -4.15 -12.72 22.86
C VAL A 220 -5.58 -12.29 22.60
N ARG A 221 -6.49 -13.25 22.48
CA ARG A 221 -7.94 -13.00 22.34
C ARG A 221 -8.50 -12.47 23.66
N GLY A 222 -9.42 -11.50 23.61
CA GLY A 222 -10.03 -10.94 24.80
C GLY A 222 -10.73 -11.95 25.70
N VAL A 223 -11.30 -13.04 25.12
CA VAL A 223 -11.93 -14.14 25.85
C VAL A 223 -10.94 -14.91 26.74
N ALA A 224 -9.64 -14.91 26.38
CA ALA A 224 -8.59 -15.59 27.14
C ALA A 224 -7.90 -14.67 28.16
N MET A 225 -8.47 -13.51 28.43
CA MET A 225 -7.97 -12.54 29.42
C MET A 225 -8.85 -12.54 30.66
N ASN A 226 -8.37 -11.85 31.72
CA ASN A 226 -9.17 -11.61 32.90
C ASN A 226 -10.21 -10.49 32.68
N PRO A 227 -11.26 -10.40 33.51
CA PRO A 227 -12.30 -9.37 33.38
C PRO A 227 -11.76 -7.94 33.42
N ILE A 228 -10.68 -7.70 34.16
CA ILE A 228 -10.03 -6.40 34.27
C ILE A 228 -9.33 -5.98 32.98
N ASP A 229 -8.86 -6.95 32.18
CA ASP A 229 -8.05 -6.70 30.97
C ASP A 229 -8.91 -6.51 29.73
N HIS A 230 -10.07 -7.15 29.69
CA HIS A 230 -10.93 -7.11 28.52
C HIS A 230 -12.42 -7.35 28.90
N PRO A 231 -13.38 -6.63 28.27
CA PRO A 231 -14.82 -6.84 28.50
C PRO A 231 -15.35 -8.25 28.15
N HIS A 232 -14.56 -9.06 27.43
CA HIS A 232 -14.85 -10.46 27.14
C HIS A 232 -14.11 -11.42 28.07
N GLY A 233 -13.36 -10.91 29.04
CA GLY A 233 -12.57 -11.73 29.96
C GLY A 233 -13.40 -12.37 31.04
N GLY A 234 -12.82 -13.37 31.70
CA GLY A 234 -13.42 -14.10 32.81
C GLY A 234 -14.11 -15.40 32.42
N GLY A 235 -14.76 -16.00 33.41
CA GLY A 235 -15.42 -17.30 33.30
C GLY A 235 -14.51 -18.47 33.68
N GLU A 236 -15.13 -19.63 33.87
CA GLU A 236 -14.43 -20.88 34.15
C GLU A 236 -14.32 -21.74 32.90
N GLY A 237 -13.13 -22.21 32.61
CA GLY A 237 -12.84 -23.08 31.47
C GLY A 237 -13.06 -22.38 30.11
N ARG A 238 -13.75 -23.07 29.19
CA ARG A 238 -13.96 -22.62 27.83
C ARG A 238 -15.25 -21.80 27.72
N THR A 239 -15.20 -20.50 28.04
CA THR A 239 -16.34 -19.60 28.03
C THR A 239 -16.51 -18.90 26.67
N SER A 240 -17.73 -18.45 26.38
CA SER A 240 -18.04 -17.56 25.27
C SER A 240 -17.81 -16.09 25.66
N GLY A 241 -17.87 -15.16 24.68
CA GLY A 241 -17.67 -13.74 24.95
C GLY A 241 -18.78 -13.07 25.77
N GLY A 242 -19.94 -13.72 25.99
CA GLY A 242 -21.04 -13.27 26.83
C GLY A 242 -21.78 -12.01 26.39
N ARG A 243 -21.32 -11.32 25.35
CA ARG A 243 -21.84 -10.03 24.85
C ARG A 243 -21.48 -9.79 23.40
N HIS A 244 -22.02 -8.74 22.79
CA HIS A 244 -21.62 -8.33 21.46
C HIS A 244 -20.10 -8.03 21.40
N PRO A 245 -19.42 -8.36 20.28
CA PRO A 245 -17.99 -8.14 20.15
C PRO A 245 -17.59 -6.67 20.34
N VAL A 246 -16.72 -6.42 21.31
CA VAL A 246 -16.20 -5.10 21.63
C VAL A 246 -14.67 -5.09 21.67
N THR A 247 -14.09 -3.89 21.60
CA THR A 247 -12.66 -3.66 21.82
C THR A 247 -12.34 -3.71 23.33
N PRO A 248 -11.06 -3.76 23.75
CA PRO A 248 -10.69 -3.62 25.16
C PRO A 248 -11.24 -2.38 25.85
N TRP A 249 -11.55 -1.34 25.08
CA TRP A 249 -12.15 -0.10 25.58
C TRP A 249 -13.67 -0.06 25.47
N GLY A 250 -14.33 -1.21 25.29
CA GLY A 250 -15.78 -1.34 25.22
C GLY A 250 -16.45 -0.85 23.93
N LYS A 251 -15.69 -0.40 22.94
CA LYS A 251 -16.27 0.08 21.68
C LYS A 251 -16.73 -1.10 20.80
N PRO A 252 -17.95 -1.09 20.22
CA PRO A 252 -18.42 -2.13 19.30
C PRO A 252 -17.47 -2.31 18.13
N THR A 253 -17.12 -3.57 17.79
CA THR A 253 -16.22 -3.90 16.69
C THR A 253 -16.96 -4.15 15.39
N LYS A 254 -18.26 -4.46 15.44
CA LYS A 254 -19.10 -4.71 14.27
C LYS A 254 -20.14 -3.61 14.12
N GLY A 255 -20.43 -3.21 12.88
CA GLY A 255 -21.53 -2.31 12.51
C GLY A 255 -21.28 -0.83 12.78
N ARG A 256 -20.40 -0.45 13.71
CA ARG A 256 -20.15 0.96 14.05
C ARG A 256 -19.39 1.66 12.92
N LYS A 257 -19.92 2.80 12.47
CA LYS A 257 -19.25 3.70 11.54
C LYS A 257 -18.12 4.44 12.28
N THR A 258 -16.87 4.25 11.82
CA THR A 258 -15.68 4.88 12.44
C THR A 258 -15.19 6.12 11.70
N ARG A 259 -15.73 6.41 10.50
CA ARG A 259 -15.37 7.60 9.73
C ARG A 259 -16.01 8.84 10.32
N HIS A 260 -15.20 9.83 10.70
CA HIS A 260 -15.64 11.11 11.28
C HIS A 260 -15.52 12.31 10.33
N ASN A 261 -14.70 12.19 9.26
CA ASN A 261 -14.45 13.30 8.33
C ASN A 261 -15.63 13.50 7.37
N LYS A 262 -16.58 14.35 7.78
CA LYS A 262 -17.76 14.70 6.98
C LYS A 262 -17.43 15.61 5.79
N ALA A 263 -16.43 16.47 5.90
CA ALA A 263 -16.06 17.41 4.82
C ALA A 263 -15.65 16.68 3.54
N ALA A 264 -14.99 15.51 3.65
CA ALA A 264 -14.61 14.69 2.51
C ALA A 264 -15.75 13.80 1.98
N ASP A 265 -16.88 13.68 2.70
CA ASP A 265 -18.01 12.85 2.28
C ASP A 265 -18.71 13.41 1.03
N ARG A 266 -18.73 14.74 0.85
CA ARG A 266 -19.26 15.40 -0.36
C ARG A 266 -18.58 14.99 -1.66
N LEU A 267 -17.32 14.49 -1.55
CA LEU A 267 -16.55 14.01 -2.69
C LEU A 267 -16.78 12.52 -2.99
N ILE A 268 -17.61 11.83 -2.20
CA ILE A 268 -17.95 10.42 -2.39
C ILE A 268 -19.32 10.34 -3.05
N VAL A 269 -19.34 9.99 -4.33
CA VAL A 269 -20.58 9.83 -5.10
C VAL A 269 -21.29 8.54 -4.72
N ARG A 270 -20.54 7.44 -4.59
CA ARG A 270 -21.09 6.14 -4.17
C ARG A 270 -20.13 5.44 -3.22
N ARG A 271 -20.63 5.04 -2.06
CA ARG A 271 -19.86 4.26 -1.09
C ARG A 271 -19.66 2.82 -1.56
N ARG A 272 -18.61 2.16 -1.04
CA ARG A 272 -18.28 0.75 -1.37
C ARG A 272 -19.39 -0.24 -1.08
N HIS A 273 -20.21 0.01 -0.07
CA HIS A 273 -21.40 -0.76 0.24
C HIS A 273 -22.62 0.15 0.12
N LYS A 274 -23.51 -0.14 -0.83
CA LYS A 274 -24.86 0.40 -0.82
C LYS A 274 -25.63 -0.34 0.29
N ARG A 275 -26.11 0.37 1.29
CA ARG A 275 -27.26 -0.05 2.06
C ARG A 275 -28.50 0.47 1.35
#